data_fe68da88c085ba22c63727a6546d54ad
#
_entry.id   fe68da88c085ba22c63727a6546d54ad
#
_cell.length_a   1.000
_cell.length_b   1.000
_cell.length_c   1.000
_cell.angle_alpha   90.00
_cell.angle_beta   90.00
_cell.angle_gamma   90.00
#
_symmetry.space_group_name_H-M   'P 1'
#
loop_
_entity.id
_entity.type
_entity.pdbx_description
1 polymer ?
#
loop_
_entity_poly.entity_id
_entity_poly.type
_entity_poly.pdbx_seq_one_letter_code
_entity_poly.pdbx_strand_id
1 'polypeptide(L)'
;LKHHHALATQAFEKVHHLASLVNALEARMNALAMQFGNGLFLYDFHAVSKLEKWREENAKDLPMWLESLAEWDSLISLATLHYNNPQYTFAEVNENITLEGKEIGHLLIPGKERINNDFSVGKPPSVFLITGANMAGKSTFLRALGVNFVLGRIGSPVCASTWRTPLIELCTGMRTTDSLQEHQSYFFAELNRLQSIMQELNNGKPMFI
;
A
#
# COMPACT_ATOMS: atom_id res chain seq x y z
N LEU A 1 15.95 -9.04 -7.72
CA LEU A 1 16.00 -8.19 -8.93
C LEU A 1 16.22 -9.01 -10.21
N LYS A 2 17.28 -9.84 -10.35
CA LYS A 2 17.51 -10.63 -11.57
C LYS A 2 16.41 -11.65 -11.87
N HIS A 3 15.82 -12.27 -10.86
CA HIS A 3 14.72 -13.21 -11.01
C HIS A 3 13.45 -12.49 -11.52
N HIS A 4 13.10 -11.37 -10.93
CA HIS A 4 11.96 -10.55 -11.36
C HIS A 4 12.14 -9.99 -12.78
N HIS A 5 13.37 -9.64 -13.18
CA HIS A 5 13.64 -9.18 -14.55
C HIS A 5 13.39 -10.28 -15.58
N ALA A 6 13.83 -11.51 -15.31
CA ALA A 6 13.59 -12.65 -16.21
C ALA A 6 12.09 -12.98 -16.34
N LEU A 7 11.35 -12.96 -15.24
CA LEU A 7 9.89 -13.14 -15.22
C LEU A 7 9.17 -12.03 -15.99
N ALA A 8 9.58 -10.78 -15.80
CA ALA A 8 9.01 -9.63 -16.50
C ALA A 8 9.19 -9.72 -18.01
N THR A 9 10.37 -10.14 -18.47
CA THR A 9 10.64 -10.31 -19.91
C THR A 9 9.79 -11.40 -20.54
N GLN A 10 9.68 -12.56 -19.87
CA GLN A 10 8.80 -13.65 -20.32
C GLN A 10 7.33 -13.24 -20.32
N ALA A 11 6.87 -12.57 -19.26
CA ALA A 11 5.50 -12.08 -19.16
C ALA A 11 5.19 -11.08 -20.27
N PHE A 12 6.12 -10.16 -20.56
CA PHE A 12 5.95 -9.18 -21.62
C PHE A 12 5.68 -9.82 -23.00
N GLU A 13 6.50 -10.78 -23.42
CA GLU A 13 6.31 -11.45 -24.70
C GLU A 13 4.98 -12.19 -24.79
N LYS A 14 4.61 -12.88 -23.73
CA LYS A 14 3.36 -13.65 -23.67
C LYS A 14 2.12 -12.74 -23.63
N VAL A 15 2.17 -11.64 -22.86
CA VAL A 15 1.08 -10.64 -22.82
C VAL A 15 0.98 -9.88 -24.13
N HIS A 16 2.11 -9.53 -24.75
CA HIS A 16 2.11 -8.91 -26.08
C HIS A 16 1.49 -9.82 -27.14
N HIS A 17 1.77 -11.12 -27.09
CA HIS A 17 1.12 -12.10 -27.94
C HIS A 17 -0.39 -12.16 -27.69
N LEU A 18 -0.84 -12.19 -26.41
CA LEU A 18 -2.25 -12.09 -26.07
C LEU A 18 -2.91 -10.84 -26.65
N ALA A 19 -2.27 -9.68 -26.48
CA ALA A 19 -2.79 -8.43 -27.03
C ALA A 19 -2.96 -8.50 -28.56
N SER A 20 -2.03 -9.13 -29.27
CA SER A 20 -2.14 -9.34 -30.73
C SER A 20 -3.31 -10.24 -31.11
N LEU A 21 -3.60 -11.28 -30.33
CA LEU A 21 -4.74 -12.17 -30.54
C LEU A 21 -6.07 -11.48 -30.25
N VAL A 22 -6.13 -10.65 -29.21
CA VAL A 22 -7.31 -9.83 -28.87
C VAL A 22 -7.58 -8.79 -29.95
N ASN A 23 -6.55 -8.06 -30.40
CA ASN A 23 -6.67 -7.10 -31.49
C ASN A 23 -7.16 -7.76 -32.80
N ALA A 24 -6.74 -9.00 -33.06
CA ALA A 24 -7.24 -9.76 -34.20
C ALA A 24 -8.76 -10.07 -34.08
N LEU A 25 -9.26 -10.30 -32.87
CA LEU A 25 -10.70 -10.44 -32.62
C LEU A 25 -11.44 -9.09 -32.73
N GLU A 26 -10.85 -8.01 -32.27
CA GLU A 26 -11.44 -6.66 -32.35
C GLU A 26 -11.56 -6.19 -33.80
N ALA A 27 -10.63 -6.58 -34.68
CA ALA A 27 -10.68 -6.27 -36.11
C ALA A 27 -11.97 -6.79 -36.82
N ARG A 28 -12.67 -7.78 -36.24
CA ARG A 28 -13.98 -8.26 -36.70
C ARG A 28 -15.13 -7.22 -36.56
N MET A 29 -14.92 -6.17 -35.73
CA MET A 29 -15.90 -5.07 -35.60
C MET A 29 -16.12 -4.33 -36.90
N ASN A 30 -15.27 -4.56 -37.93
CA ASN A 30 -15.50 -4.10 -39.30
C ASN A 30 -16.45 -5.05 -40.01
N ALA A 31 -17.70 -4.64 -40.26
CA ALA A 31 -18.79 -5.47 -40.80
C ALA A 31 -18.43 -6.18 -42.12
N LEU A 32 -17.62 -5.56 -42.99
CA LEU A 32 -17.18 -6.15 -44.24
C LEU A 32 -16.16 -7.28 -44.03
N ALA A 33 -15.20 -7.07 -43.09
CA ALA A 33 -14.21 -8.10 -42.76
C ALA A 33 -14.85 -9.32 -42.08
N MET A 34 -15.91 -9.10 -41.29
CA MET A 34 -16.68 -10.18 -40.66
C MET A 34 -17.40 -11.06 -41.65
N GLN A 35 -18.06 -10.46 -42.65
CA GLN A 35 -18.90 -11.20 -43.61
C GLN A 35 -18.08 -12.10 -44.55
N PHE A 36 -16.92 -11.63 -45.01
CA PHE A 36 -16.01 -12.39 -45.86
C PHE A 36 -15.08 -13.32 -45.09
N GLY A 37 -14.58 -12.86 -43.92
CA GLY A 37 -13.64 -13.63 -43.10
C GLY A 37 -14.26 -14.87 -42.46
N ASN A 38 -15.49 -14.75 -41.93
CA ASN A 38 -16.18 -15.87 -41.31
C ASN A 38 -16.84 -16.80 -42.31
N GLY A 39 -17.41 -16.26 -43.41
CA GLY A 39 -18.12 -17.08 -44.41
C GLY A 39 -17.20 -18.01 -45.19
N LEU A 40 -15.95 -17.62 -45.44
CA LEU A 40 -14.99 -18.39 -46.22
C LEU A 40 -13.90 -19.07 -45.41
N PHE A 41 -13.48 -18.48 -44.29
CA PHE A 41 -12.25 -18.91 -43.59
C PHE A 41 -12.46 -19.27 -42.12
N LEU A 42 -13.68 -19.29 -41.59
CA LEU A 42 -13.98 -19.60 -40.19
C LEU A 42 -13.05 -18.80 -39.23
N TYR A 43 -12.84 -17.53 -39.54
CA TYR A 43 -11.86 -16.66 -38.87
C TYR A 43 -12.05 -16.62 -37.34
N ASP A 44 -13.30 -16.49 -36.90
CA ASP A 44 -13.61 -16.46 -35.45
C ASP A 44 -13.23 -17.77 -34.77
N PHE A 45 -13.46 -18.91 -35.41
CA PHE A 45 -13.10 -20.22 -34.89
C PHE A 45 -11.57 -20.33 -34.68
N HIS A 46 -10.79 -19.89 -35.67
CA HIS A 46 -9.34 -19.89 -35.57
C HIS A 46 -8.82 -18.90 -34.52
N ALA A 47 -9.41 -17.71 -34.41
CA ALA A 47 -9.03 -16.73 -33.43
C ALA A 47 -9.32 -17.18 -31.98
N VAL A 48 -10.53 -17.73 -31.75
CA VAL A 48 -10.91 -18.29 -30.44
C VAL A 48 -10.03 -19.49 -30.09
N SER A 49 -9.78 -20.40 -31.05
CA SER A 49 -8.90 -21.56 -30.82
C SER A 49 -7.48 -21.16 -30.43
N LYS A 50 -6.92 -20.11 -31.03
CA LYS A 50 -5.61 -19.55 -30.62
C LYS A 50 -5.63 -18.94 -29.23
N LEU A 51 -6.70 -18.23 -28.84
CA LEU A 51 -6.88 -17.68 -27.52
C LEU A 51 -7.03 -18.79 -26.47
N GLU A 52 -7.81 -19.82 -26.74
CA GLU A 52 -7.96 -20.96 -25.84
C GLU A 52 -6.61 -21.67 -25.64
N LYS A 53 -5.85 -21.89 -26.69
CA LYS A 53 -4.51 -22.43 -26.60
C LYS A 53 -3.60 -21.57 -25.75
N TRP A 54 -3.60 -20.26 -25.99
CA TRP A 54 -2.83 -19.34 -25.16
C TRP A 54 -3.24 -19.42 -23.68
N ARG A 55 -4.54 -19.49 -23.41
CA ARG A 55 -5.07 -19.64 -22.05
C ARG A 55 -4.59 -20.94 -21.40
N GLU A 56 -4.67 -22.05 -22.07
CA GLU A 56 -4.22 -23.35 -21.57
C GLU A 56 -2.72 -23.34 -21.22
N GLU A 57 -1.92 -22.70 -22.07
CA GLU A 57 -0.46 -22.61 -21.87
C GLU A 57 -0.04 -21.64 -20.76
N ASN A 58 -0.79 -20.56 -20.53
CA ASN A 58 -0.33 -19.45 -19.70
C ASN A 58 -1.21 -19.10 -18.51
N ALA A 59 -2.42 -19.64 -18.38
CA ALA A 59 -3.34 -19.26 -17.30
C ALA A 59 -2.78 -19.54 -15.90
N LYS A 60 -1.93 -20.55 -15.75
CA LYS A 60 -1.30 -20.90 -14.47
C LYS A 60 -0.24 -19.88 -14.03
N ASP A 61 0.42 -19.23 -14.98
CA ASP A 61 1.48 -18.26 -14.73
C ASP A 61 0.92 -16.84 -14.51
N LEU A 62 -0.30 -16.58 -14.95
CA LEU A 62 -0.93 -15.25 -14.91
C LEU A 62 -0.99 -14.64 -13.49
N PRO A 63 -1.39 -15.38 -12.43
CA PRO A 63 -1.39 -14.84 -11.07
C PRO A 63 0.00 -14.37 -10.63
N MET A 64 1.04 -15.14 -10.93
CA MET A 64 2.42 -14.79 -10.59
C MET A 64 2.90 -13.53 -11.32
N TRP A 65 2.49 -13.32 -12.58
CA TRP A 65 2.83 -12.10 -13.31
C TRP A 65 2.12 -10.89 -12.73
N LEU A 66 0.84 -11.02 -12.35
CA LEU A 66 0.08 -9.95 -11.72
C LEU A 66 0.65 -9.58 -10.33
N GLU A 67 1.05 -10.58 -9.55
CA GLU A 67 1.70 -10.35 -8.25
C GLU A 67 3.04 -9.61 -8.42
N SER A 68 3.87 -10.04 -9.36
CA SER A 68 5.14 -9.35 -9.67
C SER A 68 4.91 -7.90 -10.14
N LEU A 69 3.88 -7.66 -10.95
CA LEU A 69 3.51 -6.31 -11.38
C LEU A 69 3.06 -5.44 -10.22
N ALA A 70 2.23 -5.97 -9.33
CA ALA A 70 1.77 -5.27 -8.14
C ALA A 70 2.92 -4.92 -7.18
N GLU A 71 3.90 -5.82 -7.03
CA GLU A 71 5.11 -5.57 -6.25
C GLU A 71 5.94 -4.41 -6.86
N TRP A 72 6.14 -4.43 -8.17
CA TRP A 72 6.83 -3.34 -8.86
C TRP A 72 6.10 -2.00 -8.74
N ASP A 73 4.79 -1.98 -8.89
CA ASP A 73 3.98 -0.77 -8.75
C ASP A 73 4.07 -0.20 -7.34
N SER A 74 4.06 -1.06 -6.33
CA SER A 74 4.28 -0.68 -4.93
C SER A 74 5.65 -0.05 -4.71
N LEU A 75 6.72 -0.69 -5.22
CA LEU A 75 8.09 -0.17 -5.11
C LEU A 75 8.27 1.17 -5.85
N ILE A 76 7.69 1.32 -7.04
CA ILE A 76 7.71 2.57 -7.80
C ILE A 76 7.00 3.68 -7.03
N SER A 77 5.87 3.38 -6.39
CA SER A 77 5.14 4.34 -5.57
C SER A 77 5.97 4.86 -4.41
N LEU A 78 6.66 3.96 -3.68
CA LEU A 78 7.56 4.34 -2.58
C LEU A 78 8.80 5.09 -3.09
N ALA A 79 9.37 4.67 -4.21
CA ALA A 79 10.49 5.36 -4.84
C ALA A 79 10.11 6.78 -5.31
N THR A 80 8.89 6.96 -5.81
CA THR A 80 8.34 8.26 -6.19
C THR A 80 8.18 9.18 -4.99
N LEU A 81 7.74 8.64 -3.85
CA LEU A 81 7.70 9.39 -2.59
C LEU A 81 9.09 9.91 -2.21
N HIS A 82 10.11 9.07 -2.30
CA HIS A 82 11.50 9.48 -2.01
C HIS A 82 12.03 10.50 -3.02
N TYR A 83 11.78 10.26 -4.30
CA TYR A 83 12.22 11.17 -5.37
C TYR A 83 11.66 12.59 -5.20
N ASN A 84 10.38 12.69 -4.84
CA ASN A 84 9.72 13.97 -4.63
C ASN A 84 10.09 14.63 -3.28
N ASN A 85 10.64 13.87 -2.35
CA ASN A 85 10.99 14.35 -1.01
C ASN A 85 12.39 13.83 -0.61
N PRO A 86 13.47 14.30 -1.25
CA PRO A 86 14.83 13.78 -1.02
C PRO A 86 15.35 14.02 0.41
N GLN A 87 14.70 14.92 1.16
CA GLN A 87 15.00 15.21 2.57
C GLN A 87 14.40 14.19 3.55
N TYR A 88 13.54 13.28 3.08
CA TYR A 88 12.98 12.23 3.92
C TYR A 88 14.02 11.13 4.14
N THR A 89 14.02 10.55 5.33
CA THR A 89 14.95 9.49 5.71
C THR A 89 14.31 8.11 5.68
N PHE A 90 15.12 7.08 5.58
CA PHE A 90 14.65 5.71 5.81
C PHE A 90 14.73 5.36 7.29
N ALA A 91 13.77 4.56 7.75
CA ALA A 91 13.72 4.13 9.14
C ALA A 91 14.87 3.19 9.48
N GLU A 92 15.52 3.43 10.61
CA GLU A 92 16.41 2.47 11.26
C GLU A 92 15.57 1.56 12.16
N VAL A 93 15.55 0.27 11.85
CA VAL A 93 14.89 -0.72 12.70
C VAL A 93 15.79 -1.05 13.88
N ASN A 94 15.27 -0.97 15.10
CA ASN A 94 16.00 -1.32 16.31
C ASN A 94 15.33 -2.51 17.03
N GLU A 95 16.15 -3.30 17.72
CA GLU A 95 15.69 -4.43 18.54
C GLU A 95 15.17 -3.96 19.92
N ASN A 96 15.53 -2.76 20.32
CA ASN A 96 15.01 -2.13 21.53
C ASN A 96 13.59 -1.62 21.24
N ILE A 97 12.70 -1.78 22.22
CA ILE A 97 11.32 -1.27 22.09
C ILE A 97 11.34 0.25 22.39
N THR A 98 12.00 1.00 21.51
CA THR A 98 12.10 2.47 21.58
C THR A 98 11.71 3.06 20.22
N LEU A 99 10.93 4.13 20.24
CA LEU A 99 10.58 4.92 19.06
C LEU A 99 11.21 6.31 19.20
N GLU A 100 12.04 6.68 18.26
CA GLU A 100 12.72 7.97 18.26
C GLU A 100 12.66 8.61 16.88
N GLY A 101 12.33 9.88 16.82
CA GLY A 101 12.36 10.64 15.58
C GLY A 101 12.65 12.11 15.81
N LYS A 102 13.36 12.70 14.88
CA LYS A 102 13.65 14.14 14.87
C LYS A 102 13.01 14.78 13.63
N GLU A 103 12.56 16.02 13.82
CA GLU A 103 11.90 16.81 12.79
C GLU A 103 10.75 16.05 12.10
N ILE A 104 9.97 15.34 12.91
CA ILE A 104 8.84 14.53 12.43
C ILE A 104 7.74 15.46 11.93
N GLY A 105 7.34 15.28 10.69
CA GLY A 105 6.27 16.03 10.07
C GLY A 105 5.17 15.14 9.49
N HIS A 106 4.04 15.77 9.20
CA HIS A 106 2.93 15.08 8.52
C HIS A 106 3.15 15.20 7.00
N LEU A 107 3.33 14.06 6.31
CA LEU A 107 3.71 14.05 4.89
C LEU A 107 2.70 14.73 3.94
N LEU A 108 1.42 14.79 4.32
CA LEU A 108 0.39 15.46 3.50
C LEU A 108 0.33 16.97 3.73
N ILE A 109 1.13 17.53 4.64
CA ILE A 109 1.23 18.97 4.84
C ILE A 109 2.42 19.50 4.04
N PRO A 110 2.23 20.50 3.18
CA PRO A 110 3.32 21.11 2.41
C PRO A 110 4.47 21.55 3.32
N GLY A 111 5.72 21.35 2.90
CA GLY A 111 6.90 21.61 3.73
C GLY A 111 6.99 23.05 4.28
N LYS A 112 6.45 24.04 3.56
CA LYS A 112 6.41 25.46 3.97
C LYS A 112 5.45 25.74 5.13
N GLU A 113 4.41 24.91 5.29
CA GLU A 113 3.35 25.08 6.29
C GLU A 113 3.50 24.09 7.45
N ARG A 114 4.34 23.08 7.24
CA ARG A 114 4.51 21.97 8.17
C ARG A 114 5.40 22.38 9.34
N ILE A 115 4.90 22.15 10.56
CA ILE A 115 5.67 22.27 11.78
C ILE A 115 6.16 20.88 12.16
N ASN A 116 7.48 20.71 12.19
CA ASN A 116 8.10 19.47 12.57
C ASN A 116 8.33 19.43 14.09
N ASN A 117 8.30 18.24 14.68
CA ASN A 117 8.48 18.01 16.10
C ASN A 117 9.41 16.83 16.37
N ASP A 118 10.14 16.87 17.46
CA ASP A 118 10.92 15.74 17.93
C ASP A 118 10.07 14.89 18.87
N PHE A 119 10.28 13.59 18.84
CA PHE A 119 9.60 12.66 19.72
C PHE A 119 10.48 11.46 20.06
N SER A 120 10.46 11.06 21.33
CA SER A 120 11.18 9.88 21.79
C SER A 120 10.39 9.17 22.88
N VAL A 121 10.21 7.87 22.71
CA VAL A 121 9.62 6.97 23.70
C VAL A 121 10.67 5.97 24.14
N GLY A 122 10.92 5.94 25.43
CA GLY A 122 11.83 5.00 26.05
C GLY A 122 11.25 3.60 26.22
N LYS A 123 11.86 2.82 27.12
CA LYS A 123 11.44 1.43 27.39
C LYS A 123 10.01 1.36 27.92
N PRO A 124 9.20 0.38 27.46
CA PRO A 124 7.86 0.15 27.98
C PRO A 124 7.88 -0.36 29.44
N PRO A 125 6.81 -0.15 30.21
CA PRO A 125 5.63 0.63 29.81
C PRO A 125 5.87 2.15 29.95
N SER A 126 5.48 2.90 28.91
CA SER A 126 5.58 4.36 28.90
C SER A 126 4.26 4.97 28.44
N VAL A 127 3.77 5.97 29.13
CA VAL A 127 2.54 6.69 28.78
C VAL A 127 2.89 8.16 28.54
N PHE A 128 2.44 8.68 27.40
CA PHE A 128 2.60 10.08 27.03
C PHE A 128 1.24 10.77 26.98
N LEU A 129 1.08 11.82 27.75
CA LEU A 129 -0.09 12.66 27.73
C LEU A 129 0.18 13.94 26.94
N ILE A 130 -0.44 14.06 25.77
CA ILE A 130 -0.31 15.23 24.90
C ILE A 130 -1.47 16.17 25.16
N THR A 131 -1.19 17.30 25.78
CA THR A 131 -2.16 18.34 26.14
C THR A 131 -1.93 19.63 25.35
N GLY A 132 -2.93 20.48 25.29
CA GLY A 132 -2.84 21.78 24.65
C GLY A 132 -4.22 22.30 24.22
N ALA A 133 -4.28 23.55 23.78
CA ALA A 133 -5.51 24.19 23.30
C ALA A 133 -6.12 23.44 22.08
N ASN A 134 -7.40 23.68 21.82
CA ASN A 134 -8.02 23.20 20.58
C ASN A 134 -7.32 23.85 19.38
N MET A 135 -7.20 23.12 18.28
CA MET A 135 -6.49 23.50 17.06
C MET A 135 -4.96 23.67 17.22
N ALA A 136 -4.36 23.34 18.37
CA ALA A 136 -2.91 23.42 18.59
C ALA A 136 -2.10 22.34 17.85
N GLY A 137 -2.72 21.51 16.99
CA GLY A 137 -2.01 20.50 16.20
C GLY A 137 -1.82 19.14 16.87
N LYS A 138 -2.42 18.88 18.05
CA LYS A 138 -2.30 17.59 18.78
C LYS A 138 -2.61 16.38 17.91
N SER A 139 -3.78 16.41 17.26
CA SER A 139 -4.23 15.30 16.38
C SER A 139 -3.38 15.18 15.13
N THR A 140 -2.85 16.27 14.61
CA THR A 140 -1.94 16.28 13.45
C THR A 140 -0.61 15.63 13.84
N PHE A 141 -0.09 15.91 15.01
CA PHE A 141 1.14 15.31 15.55
C PHE A 141 0.97 13.80 15.74
N LEU A 142 -0.12 13.35 16.38
CA LEU A 142 -0.40 11.92 16.55
C LEU A 142 -0.53 11.20 15.20
N ARG A 143 -1.20 11.81 14.23
CA ARG A 143 -1.28 11.27 12.87
C ARG A 143 0.09 11.21 12.18
N ALA A 144 0.90 12.24 12.37
CA ALA A 144 2.27 12.25 11.83
C ALA A 144 3.09 11.09 12.39
N LEU A 145 3.02 10.83 13.69
CA LEU A 145 3.69 9.69 14.33
C LEU A 145 3.17 8.36 13.73
N GLY A 146 1.86 8.16 13.70
CA GLY A 146 1.26 6.92 13.21
C GLY A 146 1.59 6.63 11.75
N VAL A 147 1.49 7.63 10.86
CA VAL A 147 1.80 7.46 9.43
C VAL A 147 3.28 7.17 9.22
N ASN A 148 4.19 7.92 9.87
CA ASN A 148 5.63 7.65 9.74
C ASN A 148 6.01 6.29 10.33
N PHE A 149 5.34 5.83 11.40
CA PHE A 149 5.53 4.50 11.95
C PHE A 149 5.18 3.41 10.92
N VAL A 150 4.03 3.52 10.26
CA VAL A 150 3.60 2.57 9.22
C VAL A 150 4.55 2.61 8.02
N LEU A 151 4.89 3.80 7.54
CA LEU A 151 5.82 3.97 6.41
C LEU A 151 7.20 3.38 6.73
N GLY A 152 7.73 3.64 7.92
CA GLY A 152 9.02 3.07 8.34
C GLY A 152 9.02 1.55 8.38
N ARG A 153 7.91 0.93 8.77
CA ARG A 153 7.78 -0.55 8.81
C ARG A 153 7.72 -1.21 7.45
N ILE A 154 7.17 -0.54 6.45
CA ILE A 154 7.11 -1.08 5.07
C ILE A 154 8.36 -0.75 4.26
N GLY A 155 9.40 -0.15 4.87
CA GLY A 155 10.63 0.22 4.18
C GLY A 155 10.52 1.47 3.31
N SER A 156 9.50 2.28 3.51
CA SER A 156 9.31 3.58 2.85
C SER A 156 10.15 4.67 3.52
N PRO A 157 10.54 5.73 2.79
CA PRO A 157 11.01 6.94 3.43
C PRO A 157 9.93 7.58 4.31
N VAL A 158 10.35 8.14 5.43
CA VAL A 158 9.51 8.80 6.44
C VAL A 158 9.78 10.30 6.47
N CYS A 159 8.76 11.07 6.79
CA CYS A 159 8.84 12.51 6.90
C CYS A 159 9.50 12.94 8.23
N ALA A 160 10.79 12.72 8.32
CA ALA A 160 11.64 13.03 9.49
C ALA A 160 13.09 13.20 9.03
N SER A 161 13.92 13.85 9.83
CA SER A 161 15.38 13.89 9.59
C SER A 161 16.08 12.64 10.13
N THR A 162 15.57 12.07 11.21
CA THR A 162 15.98 10.74 11.73
C THR A 162 14.75 9.99 12.23
N TRP A 163 14.73 8.68 12.04
CA TRP A 163 13.64 7.83 12.53
C TRP A 163 14.16 6.45 12.90
N ARG A 164 13.95 6.08 14.15
CA ARG A 164 14.26 4.75 14.71
C ARG A 164 12.98 4.13 15.22
N THR A 165 12.66 2.95 14.77
CA THR A 165 11.39 2.28 15.08
C THR A 165 11.60 0.83 15.47
N PRO A 166 10.88 0.32 16.47
CA PRO A 166 10.85 -1.12 16.76
C PRO A 166 9.90 -1.84 15.82
N LEU A 167 10.10 -3.15 15.67
CA LEU A 167 9.18 -4.03 14.95
C LEU A 167 8.05 -4.52 15.88
N ILE A 168 7.19 -3.60 16.28
CA ILE A 168 6.02 -3.89 17.11
C ILE A 168 4.72 -3.50 16.40
N GLU A 169 3.59 -3.93 16.93
CA GLU A 169 2.30 -3.57 16.36
C GLU A 169 1.90 -2.14 16.74
N LEU A 170 1.19 -1.48 15.84
CA LEU A 170 0.60 -0.15 16.07
C LEU A 170 -0.91 -0.31 16.19
N CYS A 171 -1.46 0.14 17.31
CA CYS A 171 -2.89 0.27 17.51
C CYS A 171 -3.26 1.74 17.65
N THR A 172 -4.34 2.18 17.03
CA THR A 172 -4.80 3.57 17.11
C THR A 172 -6.28 3.65 17.43
N GLY A 173 -6.66 4.59 18.29
CA GLY A 173 -8.04 4.91 18.65
C GLY A 173 -8.44 6.31 18.15
N MET A 174 -8.08 6.67 16.92
CA MET A 174 -8.43 7.97 16.34
C MET A 174 -9.78 7.88 15.63
N ARG A 175 -10.63 8.90 15.81
CA ARG A 175 -12.00 9.05 15.29
C ARG A 175 -12.37 8.05 14.20
N THR A 176 -13.27 7.14 14.52
CA THR A 176 -13.99 6.31 13.57
C THR A 176 -15.02 7.19 12.84
N THR A 177 -15.15 7.02 11.54
CA THR A 177 -16.25 7.64 10.75
C THR A 177 -17.57 6.97 11.15
N ASP A 178 -18.63 7.78 11.34
CA ASP A 178 -19.98 7.26 11.51
C ASP A 178 -20.35 6.39 10.31
N SER A 179 -20.55 5.11 10.55
CA SER A 179 -21.18 4.23 9.57
C SER A 179 -22.69 4.40 9.71
N LEU A 180 -23.26 5.29 8.91
CA LEU A 180 -24.71 5.46 8.80
C LEU A 180 -25.43 4.16 8.39
N GLN A 181 -24.70 3.19 7.84
CA GLN A 181 -25.24 1.92 7.39
C GLN A 181 -25.38 0.88 8.51
N GLU A 182 -24.62 0.99 9.60
CA GLU A 182 -24.62 -0.03 10.67
C GLU A 182 -25.44 0.37 11.90
N HIS A 183 -26.10 1.55 11.93
CA HIS A 183 -26.90 2.04 13.06
C HIS A 183 -26.19 1.98 14.43
N GLN A 184 -24.85 1.86 14.43
CA GLN A 184 -24.08 1.84 15.67
C GLN A 184 -23.77 3.28 16.11
N SER A 185 -24.02 3.57 17.39
CA SER A 185 -23.63 4.86 17.95
C SER A 185 -22.11 4.98 17.96
N TYR A 186 -21.61 6.17 17.68
CA TYR A 186 -20.18 6.54 17.77
C TYR A 186 -19.49 5.99 19.03
N PHE A 187 -20.18 6.11 20.17
CA PHE A 187 -19.71 5.60 21.46
C PHE A 187 -19.50 4.07 21.47
N PHE A 188 -20.41 3.33 20.85
CA PHE A 188 -20.30 1.86 20.80
C PHE A 188 -19.13 1.41 19.89
N ALA A 189 -18.91 2.09 18.76
CA ALA A 189 -17.78 1.82 17.89
C ALA A 189 -16.43 2.10 18.60
N GLU A 190 -16.38 3.16 19.41
CA GLU A 190 -15.19 3.50 20.19
C GLU A 190 -14.92 2.49 21.32
N LEU A 191 -15.97 2.02 21.99
CA LEU A 191 -15.86 0.93 22.99
C LEU A 191 -15.38 -0.38 22.37
N ASN A 192 -15.90 -0.77 21.23
CA ASN A 192 -15.45 -1.97 20.51
C ASN A 192 -13.97 -1.85 20.12
N ARG A 193 -13.52 -0.66 19.71
CA ARG A 193 -12.12 -0.43 19.41
C ARG A 193 -11.23 -0.56 20.62
N LEU A 194 -11.62 0.03 21.75
CA LEU A 194 -10.90 -0.11 23.02
C LEU A 194 -10.87 -1.57 23.47
N GLN A 195 -11.97 -2.30 23.35
CA GLN A 195 -12.02 -3.73 23.66
C GLN A 195 -11.03 -4.54 22.81
N SER A 196 -10.94 -4.25 21.50
CA SER A 196 -10.00 -4.91 20.61
C SER A 196 -8.56 -4.65 21.03
N ILE A 197 -8.22 -3.40 21.37
CA ILE A 197 -6.88 -3.03 21.86
C ILE A 197 -6.56 -3.78 23.16
N MET A 198 -7.51 -3.86 24.09
CA MET A 198 -7.34 -4.59 25.36
C MET A 198 -7.13 -6.09 25.14
N GLN A 199 -7.82 -6.69 24.18
CA GLN A 199 -7.62 -8.09 23.81
C GLN A 199 -6.23 -8.34 23.27
N GLU A 200 -5.74 -7.48 22.38
CA GLU A 200 -4.37 -7.60 21.85
C GLU A 200 -3.29 -7.40 22.92
N LEU A 201 -3.50 -6.46 23.87
CA LEU A 201 -2.61 -6.29 25.01
C LEU A 201 -2.53 -7.54 25.88
N ASN A 202 -3.65 -8.22 26.10
CA ASN A 202 -3.70 -9.46 26.90
C ASN A 202 -2.96 -10.63 26.21
N ASN A 203 -2.75 -10.57 24.91
CA ASN A 203 -1.95 -11.54 24.17
C ASN A 203 -0.42 -11.40 24.44
N GLY A 204 -0.02 -10.39 25.23
CA GLY A 204 1.37 -10.18 25.66
C GLY A 204 2.31 -9.67 24.58
N LYS A 205 1.80 -9.25 23.43
CA LYS A 205 2.64 -8.67 22.37
C LYS A 205 2.94 -7.21 22.67
N PRO A 206 4.19 -6.76 22.52
CA PRO A 206 4.52 -5.35 22.63
C PRO A 206 3.86 -4.57 21.50
N MET A 207 3.21 -3.46 21.84
CA MET A 207 2.54 -2.59 20.87
C MET A 207 2.68 -1.11 21.22
N PHE A 208 2.52 -0.28 20.21
CA PHE A 208 2.40 1.17 20.32
C PHE A 208 0.93 1.55 20.14
N ILE A 209 0.36 2.31 21.08
CA ILE A 209 -1.06 2.67 21.10
C ILE A 209 -1.20 4.18 20.98
#